data_ba33d357b3a88a0fcba86bc226095c9e
#
_entry.id   ba33d357b3a88a0fcba86bc226095c9e
#
_cell.length_a   1.000
_cell.length_b   1.000
_cell.length_c   1.000
_cell.angle_alpha   90.00
_cell.angle_beta   90.00
_cell.angle_gamma   90.00
#
_symmetry.space_group_name_H-M   'P 1'
#
loop_
_entity.id
_entity.type
_entity.pdbx_description
1 polymer ?
#
loop_
_entity_poly.entity_id
_entity_poly.type
_entity_poly.pdbx_seq_one_letter_code
_entity_poly.pdbx_strand_id
1 'polypeptide(L)'
;MSKVLIIGAGGVGTVVAHKVAQHPEVFTDVMIASRTQSKCDAIVKAIGNPNIKTAQVDADNVDELVALFNGFKPEIVINVALPYQDLTIMEACLKSGVNYLDTANYEPKDVAHFEYSWQWAYKKRFEDAGLTAILGCGFDPGVSGVYTAYAAKHHFDEIQYLDIVDCNAGNHHKAFATNFNPEINIREITQNGRYYEDGKWITTKPLEFHKDLTYPNIGPRDSYLLYHEELESLVKNFPTIKRARFWMTFGQEYLTHLRVIQDIGMASIEPINYNGMEIVPLQFLKAVLPNPQDLGENYEGETSIGCRIRGIKDGKERTYYVYNNCSHQEAYKETGMQGVSYTTGVPAMIGAMMFLKGLWKRPGVWNVEEFDPDPFMDELNKNGLPWHEVFDGDLEL
;
A
#
# COMPACT_ATOMS: atom_id res chain seq x y z
N MET A 1 21.11 10.25 -15.80
CA MET A 1 21.28 9.03 -14.99
C MET A 1 20.26 9.11 -13.87
N SER A 2 19.27 8.21 -13.87
CA SER A 2 18.19 8.23 -12.88
C SER A 2 18.64 7.49 -11.62
N LYS A 3 18.73 8.22 -10.51
CA LYS A 3 19.11 7.69 -9.21
C LYS A 3 17.90 7.49 -8.34
N VAL A 4 17.73 6.28 -7.80
CA VAL A 4 16.59 5.91 -6.94
C VAL A 4 17.09 5.39 -5.60
N LEU A 5 16.50 5.88 -4.52
CA LEU A 5 16.74 5.39 -3.17
C LEU A 5 15.48 4.71 -2.65
N ILE A 6 15.60 3.45 -2.26
CA ILE A 6 14.56 2.67 -1.61
C ILE A 6 14.80 2.71 -0.11
N ILE A 7 13.84 3.21 0.67
CA ILE A 7 13.89 3.22 2.14
C ILE A 7 12.94 2.16 2.67
N GLY A 8 13.50 1.13 3.29
CA GLY A 8 12.79 -0.04 3.81
C GLY A 8 13.30 -1.34 3.18
N ALA A 9 13.69 -2.29 4.02
CA ALA A 9 14.19 -3.61 3.64
C ALA A 9 13.29 -4.73 4.19
N GLY A 10 11.98 -4.51 4.11
CA GLY A 10 10.92 -5.46 4.40
C GLY A 10 10.50 -6.25 3.14
N GLY A 11 9.38 -6.98 3.22
CA GLY A 11 8.84 -7.73 2.07
C GLY A 11 8.59 -6.85 0.86
N VAL A 12 7.89 -5.73 1.05
CA VAL A 12 7.63 -4.74 -0.02
C VAL A 12 8.93 -4.17 -0.59
N GLY A 13 9.87 -3.75 0.26
CA GLY A 13 11.17 -3.23 -0.18
C GLY A 13 11.99 -4.26 -0.98
N THR A 14 11.87 -5.55 -0.63
CA THR A 14 12.48 -6.64 -1.40
C THR A 14 11.88 -6.72 -2.80
N VAL A 15 10.55 -6.69 -2.92
CA VAL A 15 9.86 -6.69 -4.24
C VAL A 15 10.26 -5.47 -5.06
N VAL A 16 10.21 -4.26 -4.48
CA VAL A 16 10.61 -3.02 -5.17
C VAL A 16 12.04 -3.15 -5.71
N ALA A 17 12.99 -3.63 -4.91
CA ALA A 17 14.38 -3.79 -5.32
C ALA A 17 14.55 -4.79 -6.47
N HIS A 18 13.84 -5.93 -6.41
CA HIS A 18 13.82 -6.91 -7.50
C HIS A 18 13.26 -6.31 -8.80
N LYS A 19 12.13 -5.59 -8.72
CA LYS A 19 11.49 -4.96 -9.88
C LYS A 19 12.33 -3.82 -10.47
N VAL A 20 12.90 -2.97 -9.64
CA VAL A 20 13.83 -1.91 -10.07
C VAL A 20 15.04 -2.51 -10.81
N ALA A 21 15.58 -3.62 -10.32
CA ALA A 21 16.72 -4.30 -10.95
C ALA A 21 16.40 -4.89 -12.33
N GLN A 22 15.12 -5.15 -12.64
CA GLN A 22 14.66 -5.64 -13.95
C GLN A 22 14.62 -4.53 -15.03
N HIS A 23 14.68 -3.25 -14.64
CA HIS A 23 14.56 -2.09 -15.52
C HIS A 23 15.79 -1.16 -15.46
N PRO A 24 17.02 -1.67 -15.77
CA PRO A 24 18.25 -0.87 -15.69
C PRO A 24 18.27 0.30 -16.66
N GLU A 25 17.44 0.29 -17.71
CA GLU A 25 17.27 1.39 -18.65
C GLU A 25 16.55 2.60 -18.04
N VAL A 26 15.75 2.38 -16.99
CA VAL A 26 15.06 3.43 -16.24
C VAL A 26 15.81 3.75 -14.95
N PHE A 27 16.18 2.74 -14.18
CA PHE A 27 16.82 2.85 -12.86
C PHE A 27 18.34 2.59 -12.98
N THR A 28 19.08 3.65 -13.27
CA THR A 28 20.51 3.50 -13.62
C THR A 28 21.46 3.45 -12.42
N ASP A 29 21.07 4.00 -11.28
CA ASP A 29 21.85 3.96 -10.01
C ASP A 29 20.86 3.76 -8.86
N VAL A 30 20.98 2.66 -8.14
CA VAL A 30 20.01 2.22 -7.13
C VAL A 30 20.69 2.04 -5.79
N MET A 31 20.04 2.51 -4.73
CA MET A 31 20.45 2.26 -3.35
C MET A 31 19.26 1.77 -2.53
N ILE A 32 19.51 0.81 -1.63
CA ILE A 32 18.56 0.36 -0.62
C ILE A 32 19.09 0.76 0.74
N ALA A 33 18.26 1.38 1.57
CA ALA A 33 18.63 1.81 2.90
C ALA A 33 17.59 1.37 3.96
N SER A 34 18.06 0.99 5.13
CA SER A 34 17.23 0.69 6.28
C SER A 34 18.05 0.78 7.58
N ARG A 35 17.36 0.68 8.73
CA ARG A 35 18.05 0.62 10.05
C ARG A 35 18.99 -0.58 10.19
N THR A 36 18.74 -1.64 9.44
CA THR A 36 19.53 -2.89 9.48
C THR A 36 20.16 -3.12 8.12
N GLN A 37 21.40 -2.66 7.94
CA GLN A 37 22.13 -2.76 6.67
C GLN A 37 22.24 -4.21 6.18
N SER A 38 22.43 -5.18 7.06
CA SER A 38 22.54 -6.60 6.68
C SER A 38 21.29 -7.12 5.96
N LYS A 39 20.09 -6.55 6.20
CA LYS A 39 18.88 -6.88 5.43
C LYS A 39 18.97 -6.34 4.01
N CYS A 40 19.48 -5.11 3.82
CA CYS A 40 19.71 -4.55 2.50
C CYS A 40 20.73 -5.38 1.71
N ASP A 41 21.83 -5.79 2.36
CA ASP A 41 22.89 -6.63 1.76
C ASP A 41 22.34 -8.00 1.36
N ALA A 42 21.44 -8.59 2.16
CA ALA A 42 20.78 -9.85 1.84
C ALA A 42 19.89 -9.73 0.59
N ILE A 43 19.14 -8.64 0.44
CA ILE A 43 18.33 -8.36 -0.76
C ILE A 43 19.23 -8.24 -1.99
N VAL A 44 20.29 -7.45 -1.93
CA VAL A 44 21.25 -7.29 -3.05
C VAL A 44 21.89 -8.61 -3.43
N LYS A 45 22.24 -9.44 -2.45
CA LYS A 45 22.77 -10.78 -2.68
C LYS A 45 21.77 -11.69 -3.38
N ALA A 46 20.48 -11.64 -2.96
CA ALA A 46 19.42 -12.45 -3.57
C ALA A 46 19.15 -12.04 -5.03
N ILE A 47 19.17 -10.73 -5.33
CA ILE A 47 19.02 -10.18 -6.69
C ILE A 47 20.24 -10.57 -7.57
N GLY A 48 21.43 -10.74 -6.98
CA GLY A 48 22.66 -11.05 -7.72
C GLY A 48 23.21 -9.86 -8.51
N ASN A 49 22.79 -8.62 -8.21
CA ASN A 49 23.26 -7.40 -8.87
C ASN A 49 24.16 -6.59 -7.92
N PRO A 50 25.50 -6.70 -8.01
CA PRO A 50 26.42 -6.02 -7.10
C PRO A 50 26.48 -4.50 -7.31
N ASN A 51 25.84 -3.96 -8.34
CA ASN A 51 25.80 -2.51 -8.60
C ASN A 51 24.76 -1.79 -7.74
N ILE A 52 23.84 -2.52 -7.11
CA ILE A 52 22.89 -1.93 -6.15
C ILE A 52 23.66 -1.65 -4.85
N LYS A 53 23.63 -0.39 -4.43
CA LYS A 53 24.29 0.07 -3.20
C LYS A 53 23.40 -0.20 -1.99
N THR A 54 24.04 -0.33 -0.83
CA THR A 54 23.35 -0.44 0.45
C THR A 54 23.81 0.62 1.43
N ALA A 55 22.94 1.04 2.34
CA ALA A 55 23.27 1.96 3.41
C ALA A 55 22.46 1.65 4.67
N GLN A 56 23.01 2.07 5.81
CA GLN A 56 22.27 2.14 7.06
C GLN A 56 21.71 3.54 7.24
N VAL A 57 20.45 3.65 7.63
CA VAL A 57 19.78 4.92 7.98
C VAL A 57 18.64 4.68 8.95
N ASP A 58 18.52 5.55 9.93
CA ASP A 58 17.30 5.62 10.74
C ASP A 58 16.30 6.58 10.09
N ALA A 59 15.18 6.04 9.59
CA ALA A 59 14.13 6.83 8.95
C ALA A 59 13.31 7.70 9.93
N ASP A 60 13.50 7.55 11.23
CA ASP A 60 12.98 8.47 12.24
C ASP A 60 13.91 9.70 12.45
N ASN A 61 15.10 9.73 11.81
CA ASN A 61 16.10 10.79 11.96
C ASN A 61 16.29 11.61 10.68
N VAL A 62 15.72 12.82 10.66
CA VAL A 62 15.79 13.73 9.49
C VAL A 62 17.24 14.04 9.09
N ASP A 63 18.16 14.26 10.04
CA ASP A 63 19.51 14.67 9.72
C ASP A 63 20.35 13.53 9.11
N GLU A 64 20.12 12.28 9.54
CA GLU A 64 20.71 11.09 8.91
C GLU A 64 20.19 10.91 7.47
N LEU A 65 18.87 11.06 7.27
CA LEU A 65 18.25 11.02 5.94
C LEU A 65 18.81 12.10 5.02
N VAL A 66 18.93 13.35 5.49
CA VAL A 66 19.50 14.46 4.73
C VAL A 66 20.96 14.18 4.36
N ALA A 67 21.76 13.65 5.29
CA ALA A 67 23.16 13.27 5.01
C ALA A 67 23.24 12.19 3.91
N LEU A 68 22.36 11.16 3.99
CA LEU A 68 22.27 10.10 2.99
C LEU A 68 21.83 10.65 1.63
N PHE A 69 20.80 11.49 1.59
CA PHE A 69 20.27 12.06 0.35
C PHE A 69 21.31 12.97 -0.32
N ASN A 70 21.98 13.82 0.44
CA ASN A 70 23.05 14.69 -0.09
C ASN A 70 24.26 13.89 -0.60
N GLY A 71 24.57 12.76 0.03
CA GLY A 71 25.68 11.89 -0.39
C GLY A 71 25.36 11.11 -1.67
N PHE A 72 24.17 10.52 -1.76
CA PHE A 72 23.74 9.70 -2.91
C PHE A 72 23.12 10.53 -4.03
N LYS A 73 22.37 11.60 -3.70
CA LYS A 73 21.65 12.50 -4.61
C LYS A 73 20.60 11.76 -5.46
N PRO A 74 19.63 11.08 -4.85
CA PRO A 74 18.57 10.43 -5.60
C PRO A 74 17.65 11.47 -6.26
N GLU A 75 17.07 11.13 -7.41
CA GLU A 75 16.00 11.94 -8.03
C GLU A 75 14.68 11.73 -7.32
N ILE A 76 14.45 10.49 -6.84
CA ILE A 76 13.25 10.13 -6.09
C ILE A 76 13.60 9.12 -5.00
N VAL A 77 12.92 9.25 -3.86
CA VAL A 77 12.88 8.25 -2.78
C VAL A 77 11.60 7.43 -2.94
N ILE A 78 11.73 6.10 -2.91
CA ILE A 78 10.62 5.15 -2.75
C ILE A 78 10.60 4.75 -1.28
N ASN A 79 9.64 5.29 -0.54
CA ASN A 79 9.44 4.99 0.86
C ASN A 79 8.52 3.76 1.02
N VAL A 80 9.10 2.66 1.46
CA VAL A 80 8.41 1.42 1.83
C VAL A 80 8.80 1.00 3.25
N ALA A 81 9.10 2.00 4.08
CA ALA A 81 9.24 1.87 5.52
C ALA A 81 7.85 1.81 6.19
N LEU A 82 7.79 1.96 7.50
CA LEU A 82 6.50 2.03 8.18
C LEU A 82 5.87 3.42 8.02
N PRO A 83 4.54 3.54 8.02
CA PRO A 83 3.83 4.82 7.83
C PRO A 83 4.21 5.89 8.86
N TYR A 84 4.70 5.50 10.02
CA TYR A 84 5.20 6.42 11.06
C TYR A 84 6.36 7.32 10.60
N GLN A 85 7.11 6.92 9.56
CA GLN A 85 8.28 7.63 9.07
C GLN A 85 7.99 8.56 7.89
N ASP A 86 6.79 8.57 7.35
CA ASP A 86 6.45 9.30 6.12
C ASP A 86 6.78 10.80 6.23
N LEU A 87 6.31 11.46 7.29
CA LEU A 87 6.56 12.90 7.45
C LEU A 87 8.04 13.22 7.68
N THR A 88 8.77 12.34 8.36
CA THR A 88 10.22 12.49 8.58
C THR A 88 10.98 12.39 7.26
N ILE A 89 10.61 11.44 6.40
CA ILE A 89 11.23 11.27 5.09
C ILE A 89 10.82 12.41 4.15
N MET A 90 9.55 12.86 4.15
CA MET A 90 9.09 14.01 3.37
C MET A 90 9.84 15.30 3.77
N GLU A 91 10.10 15.50 5.07
CA GLU A 91 10.89 16.64 5.56
C GLU A 91 12.33 16.57 5.04
N ALA A 92 12.96 15.40 5.08
CA ALA A 92 14.31 15.19 4.54
C ALA A 92 14.35 15.41 3.02
N CYS A 93 13.31 14.98 2.28
CA CYS A 93 13.18 15.23 0.84
C CYS A 93 13.15 16.72 0.52
N LEU A 94 12.34 17.50 1.25
CA LEU A 94 12.29 18.96 1.09
C LEU A 94 13.65 19.62 1.37
N LYS A 95 14.33 19.24 2.45
CA LYS A 95 15.65 19.79 2.81
C LYS A 95 16.74 19.46 1.80
N SER A 96 16.60 18.37 1.07
CA SER A 96 17.63 17.85 0.15
C SER A 96 17.29 18.05 -1.34
N GLY A 97 16.10 18.59 -1.65
CA GLY A 97 15.64 18.78 -3.03
C GLY A 97 15.35 17.46 -3.76
N VAL A 98 14.77 16.47 -3.07
CA VAL A 98 14.51 15.12 -3.57
C VAL A 98 13.00 14.89 -3.66
N ASN A 99 12.54 14.19 -4.70
CA ASN A 99 11.14 13.81 -4.86
C ASN A 99 10.79 12.58 -4.01
N TYR A 100 9.51 12.39 -3.73
CA TYR A 100 8.99 11.41 -2.79
C TYR A 100 7.92 10.53 -3.40
N LEU A 101 7.88 9.27 -3.00
CA LEU A 101 6.80 8.33 -3.27
C LEU A 101 6.67 7.38 -2.08
N ASP A 102 5.43 7.08 -1.66
CA ASP A 102 5.11 6.06 -0.66
C ASP A 102 4.02 5.09 -1.13
N THR A 103 3.70 4.12 -0.28
CA THR A 103 2.70 3.06 -0.54
C THR A 103 1.55 3.06 0.46
N ALA A 104 1.49 4.02 1.37
CA ALA A 104 0.49 4.14 2.42
C ALA A 104 0.32 5.62 2.78
N ASN A 105 -0.38 5.92 3.86
CA ASN A 105 -0.45 7.26 4.44
C ASN A 105 0.21 7.30 5.81
N TYR A 106 0.56 8.50 6.27
CA TYR A 106 1.12 8.71 7.61
C TYR A 106 0.12 8.27 8.69
N GLU A 107 0.66 7.57 9.69
CA GLU A 107 -0.07 7.19 10.90
C GLU A 107 0.75 7.59 12.15
N PRO A 108 0.17 8.32 13.12
CA PRO A 108 0.83 8.55 14.40
C PRO A 108 1.03 7.25 15.20
N LYS A 109 2.18 7.12 15.89
CA LYS A 109 2.48 5.91 16.66
C LYS A 109 1.53 5.71 17.86
N ASP A 110 1.06 6.79 18.44
CA ASP A 110 0.27 6.85 19.67
C ASP A 110 -1.25 6.84 19.42
N VAL A 111 -1.69 6.99 18.18
CA VAL A 111 -3.10 6.98 17.81
C VAL A 111 -3.29 6.14 16.55
N ALA A 112 -4.14 5.12 16.60
CA ALA A 112 -4.54 4.37 15.41
C ALA A 112 -5.51 5.23 14.58
N HIS A 113 -4.97 6.09 13.71
CA HIS A 113 -5.74 7.01 12.91
C HIS A 113 -5.07 7.25 11.57
N PHE A 114 -5.71 6.75 10.50
CA PHE A 114 -5.23 6.84 9.13
C PHE A 114 -5.90 8.02 8.44
N GLU A 115 -5.13 9.00 7.94
CA GLU A 115 -5.65 10.10 7.12
C GLU A 115 -4.54 10.77 6.31
N TYR A 116 -4.87 11.25 5.11
CA TYR A 116 -3.93 11.95 4.26
C TYR A 116 -3.69 13.41 4.65
N SER A 117 -4.49 13.98 5.53
CA SER A 117 -4.41 15.42 5.89
C SER A 117 -3.01 15.86 6.32
N TRP A 118 -2.29 14.98 7.04
CA TRP A 118 -0.91 15.22 7.47
C TRP A 118 0.07 15.42 6.30
N GLN A 119 -0.04 14.58 5.28
CA GLN A 119 0.84 14.64 4.11
C GLN A 119 0.37 15.72 3.13
N TRP A 120 -0.94 15.91 2.94
CA TRP A 120 -1.48 17.02 2.11
C TRP A 120 -1.07 18.39 2.64
N ALA A 121 -0.84 18.57 3.92
CA ALA A 121 -0.32 19.81 4.51
C ALA A 121 1.06 20.21 3.95
N TYR A 122 1.81 19.27 3.39
CA TYR A 122 3.11 19.54 2.75
C TYR A 122 2.98 20.07 1.31
N LYS A 123 1.80 20.04 0.71
CA LYS A 123 1.57 20.38 -0.72
C LYS A 123 2.24 21.69 -1.14
N LYS A 124 1.97 22.77 -0.43
CA LYS A 124 2.54 24.09 -0.74
C LYS A 124 4.07 24.11 -0.67
N ARG A 125 4.65 23.40 0.29
CA ARG A 125 6.10 23.34 0.47
C ARG A 125 6.77 22.59 -0.69
N PHE A 126 6.17 21.48 -1.16
CA PHE A 126 6.63 20.73 -2.33
C PHE A 126 6.45 21.54 -3.62
N GLU A 127 5.34 22.27 -3.79
CA GLU A 127 5.12 23.19 -4.91
C GLU A 127 6.21 24.27 -4.98
N ASP A 128 6.47 24.97 -3.86
CA ASP A 128 7.47 26.02 -3.78
C ASP A 128 8.90 25.53 -4.03
N ALA A 129 9.18 24.28 -3.66
CA ALA A 129 10.47 23.63 -3.92
C ALA A 129 10.60 23.06 -5.35
N GLY A 130 9.51 23.03 -6.14
CA GLY A 130 9.47 22.41 -7.47
C GLY A 130 9.56 20.89 -7.41
N LEU A 131 9.20 20.26 -6.28
CA LEU A 131 9.30 18.84 -6.02
C LEU A 131 7.94 18.15 -6.12
N THR A 132 7.94 16.88 -6.48
CA THR A 132 6.76 16.01 -6.54
C THR A 132 6.77 15.02 -5.38
N ALA A 133 5.64 14.88 -4.69
CA ALA A 133 5.36 13.76 -3.81
C ALA A 133 4.15 13.00 -4.34
N ILE A 134 4.31 11.68 -4.50
CA ILE A 134 3.26 10.73 -4.94
C ILE A 134 2.88 9.89 -3.74
N LEU A 135 1.62 9.97 -3.34
CA LEU A 135 1.11 9.30 -2.15
C LEU A 135 0.30 8.07 -2.48
N GLY A 136 0.46 7.06 -1.64
CA GLY A 136 -0.33 5.83 -1.70
C GLY A 136 -0.15 5.08 -3.02
N CYS A 137 1.08 4.79 -3.42
CA CYS A 137 1.39 4.09 -4.67
C CYS A 137 1.69 2.60 -4.41
N GLY A 138 0.82 1.94 -3.64
CA GLY A 138 0.76 0.50 -3.45
C GLY A 138 -0.33 -0.14 -4.31
N PHE A 139 -1.04 -1.13 -3.76
CA PHE A 139 -2.22 -1.65 -4.44
C PHE A 139 -3.49 -0.96 -3.92
N ASP A 140 -3.75 -1.08 -2.66
CA ASP A 140 -4.75 -0.38 -1.87
C ASP A 140 -4.05 0.15 -0.58
N PRO A 141 -3.78 1.46 -0.58
CA PRO A 141 -3.96 2.46 -1.61
C PRO A 141 -2.97 2.33 -2.80
N GLY A 142 -3.45 2.70 -3.98
CA GLY A 142 -2.59 2.81 -5.17
C GLY A 142 -3.28 2.34 -6.45
N VAL A 143 -3.14 1.08 -6.82
CA VAL A 143 -3.80 0.53 -8.02
C VAL A 143 -5.32 0.74 -7.97
N SER A 144 -5.95 0.65 -6.78
CA SER A 144 -7.36 0.99 -6.57
C SER A 144 -7.71 2.41 -7.03
N GLY A 145 -6.85 3.39 -6.72
CA GLY A 145 -6.96 4.76 -7.18
C GLY A 145 -6.78 4.89 -8.69
N VAL A 146 -5.76 4.24 -9.25
CA VAL A 146 -5.51 4.22 -10.70
C VAL A 146 -6.66 3.55 -11.45
N TYR A 147 -7.21 2.44 -10.96
CA TYR A 147 -8.39 1.77 -11.53
C TYR A 147 -9.60 2.70 -11.56
N THR A 148 -9.82 3.46 -10.47
CA THR A 148 -10.92 4.42 -10.39
C THR A 148 -10.72 5.57 -11.37
N ALA A 149 -9.50 6.11 -11.51
CA ALA A 149 -9.16 7.14 -12.49
C ALA A 149 -9.30 6.63 -13.94
N TYR A 150 -8.88 5.39 -14.22
CA TYR A 150 -9.04 4.74 -15.51
C TYR A 150 -10.52 4.58 -15.86
N ALA A 151 -11.34 4.11 -14.93
CA ALA A 151 -12.77 3.99 -15.10
C ALA A 151 -13.43 5.37 -15.38
N ALA A 152 -13.07 6.40 -14.61
CA ALA A 152 -13.56 7.77 -14.83
C ALA A 152 -13.18 8.31 -16.21
N LYS A 153 -11.94 8.04 -16.67
CA LYS A 153 -11.46 8.53 -17.96
C LYS A 153 -12.14 7.88 -19.14
N HIS A 154 -12.38 6.55 -19.08
CA HIS A 154 -12.79 5.76 -20.25
C HIS A 154 -14.23 5.28 -20.21
N HIS A 155 -14.80 5.04 -19.03
CA HIS A 155 -16.04 4.27 -18.90
C HIS A 155 -17.20 5.02 -18.24
N PHE A 156 -16.95 6.14 -17.55
CA PHE A 156 -17.98 6.89 -16.84
C PHE A 156 -17.90 8.40 -17.09
N ASP A 157 -19.05 9.03 -17.14
CA ASP A 157 -19.21 10.49 -17.02
C ASP A 157 -19.34 10.87 -15.55
N GLU A 158 -19.95 9.99 -14.75
CA GLU A 158 -20.11 10.13 -13.30
C GLU A 158 -19.91 8.76 -12.62
N ILE A 159 -18.96 8.64 -11.71
CA ILE A 159 -18.85 7.53 -10.77
C ILE A 159 -19.73 7.84 -9.57
N GLN A 160 -20.71 6.98 -9.25
CA GLN A 160 -21.65 7.21 -8.16
C GLN A 160 -21.46 6.25 -6.97
N TYR A 161 -21.07 5.01 -7.23
CA TYR A 161 -20.87 3.97 -6.22
C TYR A 161 -19.54 3.28 -6.48
N LEU A 162 -18.71 3.18 -5.45
CA LEU A 162 -17.39 2.56 -5.49
C LEU A 162 -17.26 1.61 -4.32
N ASP A 163 -17.06 0.34 -4.57
CA ASP A 163 -16.63 -0.64 -3.59
C ASP A 163 -15.23 -1.17 -3.99
N ILE A 164 -14.24 -0.90 -3.15
CA ILE A 164 -12.93 -1.53 -3.25
C ILE A 164 -13.05 -2.87 -2.53
N VAL A 165 -12.58 -3.93 -3.17
CA VAL A 165 -12.69 -5.29 -2.65
C VAL A 165 -11.33 -5.95 -2.65
N ASP A 166 -10.84 -6.33 -1.46
CA ASP A 166 -9.55 -7.01 -1.25
C ASP A 166 -9.79 -8.41 -0.68
N CYS A 167 -9.35 -9.41 -1.44
CA CYS A 167 -9.39 -10.79 -1.02
C CYS A 167 -8.00 -11.40 -1.03
N ASN A 168 -7.57 -11.89 0.11
CA ASN A 168 -6.49 -12.85 0.17
C ASN A 168 -7.05 -14.24 0.47
N ALA A 169 -7.10 -15.10 -0.56
CA ALA A 169 -7.55 -16.48 -0.45
C ALA A 169 -6.38 -17.47 -0.26
N GLY A 170 -5.22 -16.97 0.12
CA GLY A 170 -4.04 -17.78 0.34
C GLY A 170 -4.03 -18.52 1.67
N ASN A 171 -3.18 -19.55 1.74
CA ASN A 171 -2.92 -20.32 2.95
C ASN A 171 -1.41 -20.42 3.20
N HIS A 172 -0.93 -19.83 4.26
CA HIS A 172 0.48 -19.86 4.70
C HIS A 172 0.75 -20.95 5.75
N HIS A 173 -0.21 -21.82 6.05
CA HIS A 173 -0.11 -22.95 6.99
C HIS A 173 0.32 -22.57 8.42
N LYS A 174 0.09 -21.32 8.85
CA LYS A 174 0.29 -20.87 10.24
C LYS A 174 -1.06 -20.68 10.90
N ALA A 175 -1.21 -21.04 12.15
CA ALA A 175 -2.44 -20.84 12.91
C ALA A 175 -2.83 -19.35 13.00
N PHE A 176 -1.84 -18.47 13.18
CA PHE A 176 -2.01 -17.03 13.15
C PHE A 176 -0.75 -16.35 12.61
N ALA A 177 -0.89 -15.57 11.57
CA ALA A 177 0.13 -14.69 11.01
C ALA A 177 -0.53 -13.55 10.26
N THR A 178 0.20 -12.46 10.04
CA THR A 178 -0.25 -11.31 9.25
C THR A 178 0.56 -11.22 7.96
N ASN A 179 -0.05 -10.75 6.87
CA ASN A 179 0.61 -10.70 5.56
C ASN A 179 1.56 -9.52 5.38
N PHE A 180 1.42 -8.52 6.23
CA PHE A 180 2.32 -7.37 6.35
C PHE A 180 2.60 -7.09 7.82
N ASN A 181 3.19 -5.95 8.16
CA ASN A 181 3.60 -5.65 9.53
C ASN A 181 2.49 -5.96 10.55
N PRO A 182 2.70 -6.85 11.53
CA PRO A 182 1.65 -7.29 12.45
C PRO A 182 1.01 -6.16 13.23
N GLU A 183 1.79 -5.14 13.60
CA GLU A 183 1.29 -3.99 14.33
C GLU A 183 0.30 -3.18 13.49
N ILE A 184 0.67 -2.85 12.25
CA ILE A 184 -0.19 -2.09 11.33
C ILE A 184 -1.45 -2.89 11.03
N ASN A 185 -1.32 -4.17 10.67
CA ASN A 185 -2.46 -5.04 10.35
C ASN A 185 -3.46 -5.14 11.53
N ILE A 186 -2.96 -5.39 12.75
CA ILE A 186 -3.84 -5.53 13.92
C ILE A 186 -4.52 -4.19 14.24
N ARG A 187 -3.80 -3.06 14.16
CA ARG A 187 -4.36 -1.72 14.39
C ARG A 187 -5.47 -1.40 13.39
N GLU A 188 -5.25 -1.68 12.11
CA GLU A 188 -6.22 -1.46 11.04
C GLU A 188 -7.52 -2.25 11.28
N ILE A 189 -7.43 -3.55 11.57
CA ILE A 189 -8.60 -4.42 11.70
C ILE A 189 -9.37 -4.17 13.01
N THR A 190 -8.68 -3.72 14.06
CA THR A 190 -9.28 -3.52 15.38
C THR A 190 -9.87 -2.14 15.60
N GLN A 191 -9.64 -1.20 14.69
CA GLN A 191 -10.26 0.12 14.74
C GLN A 191 -11.70 0.11 14.18
N ASN A 192 -12.43 1.21 14.40
CA ASN A 192 -13.75 1.40 13.82
C ASN A 192 -13.69 1.40 12.29
N GLY A 193 -14.64 0.69 11.67
CA GLY A 193 -14.88 0.83 10.25
C GLY A 193 -15.43 2.22 9.91
N ARG A 194 -15.21 2.68 8.69
CA ARG A 194 -15.71 3.98 8.22
C ARG A 194 -15.91 3.94 6.70
N TYR A 195 -17.04 4.42 6.25
CA TYR A 195 -17.33 4.54 4.82
C TYR A 195 -18.05 5.85 4.50
N TYR A 196 -18.07 6.22 3.24
CA TYR A 196 -18.75 7.43 2.77
C TYR A 196 -20.10 7.09 2.15
N GLU A 197 -21.14 7.84 2.51
CA GLU A 197 -22.48 7.72 1.91
C GLU A 197 -23.21 9.06 1.97
N ASP A 198 -23.75 9.49 0.83
CA ASP A 198 -24.58 10.69 0.65
C ASP A 198 -24.01 11.95 1.35
N GLY A 199 -22.74 12.24 1.11
CA GLY A 199 -22.08 13.45 1.65
C GLY A 199 -21.60 13.32 3.09
N LYS A 200 -21.64 12.11 3.69
CA LYS A 200 -21.29 11.89 5.09
C LYS A 200 -20.38 10.69 5.27
N TRP A 201 -19.47 10.81 6.21
CA TRP A 201 -18.74 9.68 6.73
C TRP A 201 -19.53 8.97 7.82
N ILE A 202 -19.73 7.67 7.66
CA ILE A 202 -20.46 6.82 8.60
C ILE A 202 -19.45 5.92 9.29
N THR A 203 -19.43 5.95 10.62
CA THR A 203 -18.54 5.13 11.46
C THR A 203 -19.29 3.90 11.96
N THR A 204 -18.65 2.74 11.91
CA THR A 204 -19.18 1.46 12.38
C THR A 204 -18.27 0.90 13.47
N LYS A 205 -18.73 -0.10 14.21
CA LYS A 205 -17.84 -0.87 15.09
C LYS A 205 -16.86 -1.70 14.22
N PRO A 206 -15.71 -2.12 14.79
CA PRO A 206 -14.81 -3.01 14.08
C PRO A 206 -15.52 -4.27 13.58
N LEU A 207 -15.37 -4.60 12.31
CA LEU A 207 -15.93 -5.80 11.65
C LEU A 207 -17.46 -5.96 11.81
N GLU A 208 -18.21 -4.88 12.07
CA GLU A 208 -19.67 -4.92 12.30
C GLU A 208 -20.45 -5.34 11.05
N PHE A 209 -20.06 -4.84 9.89
CA PHE A 209 -20.69 -5.18 8.62
C PHE A 209 -19.83 -6.16 7.83
N HIS A 210 -20.46 -7.24 7.41
CA HIS A 210 -19.83 -8.22 6.52
C HIS A 210 -20.86 -8.83 5.58
N LYS A 211 -20.42 -9.32 4.45
CA LYS A 211 -21.22 -10.03 3.47
C LYS A 211 -20.35 -10.95 2.63
N ASP A 212 -20.96 -11.99 2.07
CA ASP A 212 -20.31 -12.77 1.04
C ASP A 212 -20.17 -11.94 -0.25
N LEU A 213 -18.93 -11.87 -0.76
CA LEU A 213 -18.62 -11.31 -2.08
C LEU A 213 -17.96 -12.37 -2.94
N THR A 214 -18.33 -12.42 -4.22
CA THR A 214 -17.75 -13.38 -5.17
C THR A 214 -16.52 -12.79 -5.84
N TYR A 215 -15.38 -13.46 -5.71
CA TYR A 215 -14.11 -13.05 -6.32
C TYR A 215 -13.76 -13.95 -7.51
N PRO A 216 -13.28 -13.37 -8.62
CA PRO A 216 -12.88 -14.15 -9.80
C PRO A 216 -11.82 -15.19 -9.45
N ASN A 217 -11.97 -16.40 -9.98
CA ASN A 217 -11.15 -17.60 -9.75
C ASN A 217 -11.20 -18.17 -8.31
N ILE A 218 -11.67 -17.40 -7.33
CA ILE A 218 -11.65 -17.75 -5.90
C ILE A 218 -13.05 -18.20 -5.42
N GLY A 219 -14.12 -17.57 -5.94
CA GLY A 219 -15.49 -17.81 -5.49
C GLY A 219 -15.89 -16.93 -4.30
N PRO A 220 -16.99 -17.28 -3.59
CA PRO A 220 -17.52 -16.47 -2.50
C PRO A 220 -16.59 -16.47 -1.27
N ARG A 221 -16.44 -15.29 -0.66
CA ARG A 221 -15.70 -15.09 0.58
C ARG A 221 -16.41 -14.08 1.48
N ASP A 222 -16.44 -14.37 2.77
CA ASP A 222 -16.91 -13.43 3.79
C ASP A 222 -16.00 -12.21 3.85
N SER A 223 -16.56 -11.05 3.49
CA SER A 223 -15.84 -9.79 3.32
C SER A 223 -16.36 -8.78 4.32
N TYR A 224 -15.45 -8.17 5.06
CA TYR A 224 -15.73 -7.25 6.16
C TYR A 224 -15.51 -5.82 5.74
N LEU A 225 -16.42 -4.93 6.11
CA LEU A 225 -16.29 -3.49 5.87
C LEU A 225 -15.27 -2.92 6.85
N LEU A 226 -14.24 -2.28 6.30
CA LEU A 226 -13.22 -1.55 7.03
C LEU A 226 -13.20 -0.07 6.61
N TYR A 227 -12.45 0.72 7.35
CA TYR A 227 -11.94 1.98 6.83
C TYR A 227 -10.60 1.73 6.15
N HIS A 228 -10.42 2.37 5.00
CA HIS A 228 -9.12 2.40 4.32
C HIS A 228 -8.87 3.80 3.75
N GLU A 229 -7.63 4.26 3.78
CA GLU A 229 -7.28 5.67 3.58
C GLU A 229 -7.57 6.21 2.18
N GLU A 230 -7.49 5.40 1.13
CA GLU A 230 -7.78 5.87 -0.23
C GLU A 230 -9.24 6.32 -0.42
N LEU A 231 -10.15 5.88 0.45
CA LEU A 231 -11.52 6.39 0.40
C LEU A 231 -11.57 7.92 0.56
N GLU A 232 -10.67 8.51 1.38
CA GLU A 232 -10.61 9.97 1.54
C GLU A 232 -10.22 10.68 0.26
N SER A 233 -9.16 10.21 -0.39
CA SER A 233 -8.65 10.83 -1.61
C SER A 233 -9.61 10.62 -2.79
N LEU A 234 -10.21 9.43 -2.90
CA LEU A 234 -11.16 9.11 -3.96
C LEU A 234 -12.45 9.93 -3.86
N VAL A 235 -13.04 10.04 -2.67
CA VAL A 235 -14.23 10.88 -2.46
C VAL A 235 -13.92 12.37 -2.73
N LYS A 236 -12.73 12.84 -2.37
CA LYS A 236 -12.28 14.21 -2.65
C LYS A 236 -12.08 14.47 -4.14
N ASN A 237 -11.48 13.51 -4.86
CA ASN A 237 -11.08 13.67 -6.26
C ASN A 237 -12.20 13.33 -7.26
N PHE A 238 -13.18 12.51 -6.82
CA PHE A 238 -14.37 12.15 -7.61
C PHE A 238 -15.67 12.61 -6.91
N PRO A 239 -16.03 13.88 -6.99
CA PRO A 239 -17.14 14.46 -6.21
C PRO A 239 -18.54 13.96 -6.58
N THR A 240 -18.67 13.17 -7.65
CA THR A 240 -19.93 12.49 -8.03
C THR A 240 -20.19 11.22 -7.24
N ILE A 241 -19.22 10.75 -6.46
CA ILE A 241 -19.37 9.57 -5.60
C ILE A 241 -20.41 9.84 -4.51
N LYS A 242 -21.43 9.02 -4.48
CA LYS A 242 -22.51 8.99 -3.46
C LYS A 242 -22.19 8.02 -2.34
N ARG A 243 -21.49 6.91 -2.67
CA ARG A 243 -21.04 5.91 -1.69
C ARG A 243 -19.69 5.34 -2.08
N ALA A 244 -18.78 5.27 -1.10
CA ALA A 244 -17.48 4.61 -1.23
C ALA A 244 -17.24 3.71 -0.01
N ARG A 245 -16.87 2.44 -0.25
CA ARG A 245 -16.63 1.42 0.78
C ARG A 245 -15.39 0.61 0.45
N PHE A 246 -14.76 0.09 1.51
CA PHE A 246 -13.65 -0.85 1.41
C PHE A 246 -14.03 -2.17 2.10
N TRP A 247 -13.76 -3.28 1.45
CA TRP A 247 -14.08 -4.62 1.92
C TRP A 247 -12.84 -5.51 1.87
N MET A 248 -12.52 -6.14 3.00
CA MET A 248 -11.39 -7.07 3.11
C MET A 248 -11.83 -8.43 3.65
N THR A 249 -11.21 -9.50 3.17
CA THR A 249 -11.54 -10.87 3.59
C THR A 249 -10.68 -11.34 4.74
N PHE A 250 -11.30 -12.06 5.68
CA PHE A 250 -10.59 -12.72 6.78
C PHE A 250 -11.09 -14.15 6.96
N GLY A 251 -10.17 -15.09 7.18
CA GLY A 251 -10.51 -16.44 7.58
C GLY A 251 -11.04 -16.51 9.02
N GLN A 252 -12.00 -17.40 9.28
CA GLN A 252 -12.60 -17.55 10.61
C GLN A 252 -11.58 -17.98 11.69
N GLU A 253 -10.55 -18.71 11.31
CA GLU A 253 -9.45 -19.07 12.22
C GLU A 253 -8.66 -17.81 12.63
N TYR A 254 -8.31 -16.95 11.67
CA TYR A 254 -7.66 -15.67 11.93
C TYR A 254 -8.49 -14.79 12.88
N LEU A 255 -9.78 -14.61 12.60
CA LEU A 255 -10.68 -13.80 13.43
C LEU A 255 -10.86 -14.36 14.84
N THR A 256 -10.83 -15.68 14.99
CA THR A 256 -10.90 -16.33 16.31
C THR A 256 -9.66 -16.00 17.15
N HIS A 257 -8.47 -16.13 16.58
CA HIS A 257 -7.23 -15.77 17.26
C HIS A 257 -7.14 -14.28 17.55
N LEU A 258 -7.53 -13.42 16.61
CA LEU A 258 -7.55 -11.98 16.80
C LEU A 258 -8.45 -11.57 17.96
N ARG A 259 -9.64 -12.18 18.08
CA ARG A 259 -10.55 -11.92 19.21
C ARG A 259 -9.91 -12.28 20.54
N VAL A 260 -9.27 -13.46 20.64
CA VAL A 260 -8.56 -13.84 21.87
C VAL A 260 -7.45 -12.84 22.20
N ILE A 261 -6.67 -12.41 21.21
CA ILE A 261 -5.60 -11.42 21.37
C ILE A 261 -6.16 -10.08 21.90
N GLN A 262 -7.34 -9.65 21.40
CA GLN A 262 -8.01 -8.45 21.90
C GLN A 262 -8.55 -8.64 23.32
N ASP A 263 -9.23 -9.75 23.60
CA ASP A 263 -9.85 -10.04 24.91
C ASP A 263 -8.83 -10.11 26.05
N ILE A 264 -7.62 -10.58 25.79
CA ILE A 264 -6.52 -10.62 26.76
C ILE A 264 -5.66 -9.34 26.79
N GLY A 265 -6.01 -8.32 26.00
CA GLY A 265 -5.32 -7.02 25.96
C GLY A 265 -4.00 -7.00 25.19
N MET A 266 -3.65 -8.08 24.44
CA MET A 266 -2.38 -8.13 23.68
C MET A 266 -2.38 -7.25 22.42
N ALA A 267 -3.54 -6.79 21.95
CA ALA A 267 -3.66 -5.81 20.85
C ALA A 267 -3.53 -4.35 21.33
N SER A 268 -3.33 -4.09 22.63
CA SER A 268 -3.25 -2.73 23.18
C SER A 268 -1.96 -2.03 22.78
N ILE A 269 -2.07 -0.75 22.40
CA ILE A 269 -0.94 0.18 22.21
C ILE A 269 -0.56 0.91 23.49
N GLU A 270 -1.40 0.82 24.55
CA GLU A 270 -1.13 1.43 25.83
C GLU A 270 -0.05 0.65 26.60
N PRO A 271 0.98 1.32 27.11
CA PRO A 271 2.05 0.64 27.84
C PRO A 271 1.56 0.09 29.19
N ILE A 272 2.10 -1.06 29.56
CA ILE A 272 1.89 -1.68 30.87
C ILE A 272 3.22 -1.81 31.61
N ASN A 273 3.18 -1.80 32.95
CA ASN A 273 4.38 -2.09 33.77
C ASN A 273 4.49 -3.59 34.01
N TYR A 274 5.60 -4.18 33.60
CA TYR A 274 5.95 -5.58 33.89
C TYR A 274 7.31 -5.63 34.58
N ASN A 275 7.32 -5.95 35.87
CA ASN A 275 8.55 -6.04 36.71
C ASN A 275 9.44 -4.77 36.64
N GLY A 276 8.84 -3.59 36.62
CA GLY A 276 9.56 -2.31 36.52
C GLY A 276 9.98 -1.89 35.10
N MET A 277 9.64 -2.67 34.09
CA MET A 277 9.83 -2.32 32.68
C MET A 277 8.49 -1.90 32.07
N GLU A 278 8.52 -0.86 31.27
CA GLU A 278 7.38 -0.45 30.44
C GLU A 278 7.35 -1.31 29.17
N ILE A 279 6.23 -1.97 28.90
CA ILE A 279 6.03 -2.83 27.75
C ILE A 279 4.73 -2.43 27.07
N VAL A 280 4.77 -2.20 25.75
CA VAL A 280 3.57 -2.08 24.91
C VAL A 280 3.15 -3.48 24.44
N PRO A 281 1.97 -3.99 24.84
CA PRO A 281 1.55 -5.37 24.53
C PRO A 281 1.62 -5.72 23.04
N LEU A 282 1.14 -4.82 22.16
CA LEU A 282 1.18 -5.02 20.71
C LEU A 282 2.61 -5.12 20.16
N GLN A 283 3.56 -4.35 20.69
CA GLN A 283 4.97 -4.45 20.27
C GLN A 283 5.59 -5.78 20.70
N PHE A 284 5.23 -6.29 21.87
CA PHE A 284 5.65 -7.61 22.33
C PHE A 284 5.03 -8.71 21.46
N LEU A 285 3.72 -8.62 21.17
CA LEU A 285 3.04 -9.55 20.26
C LEU A 285 3.72 -9.60 18.89
N LYS A 286 4.02 -8.45 18.31
CA LYS A 286 4.74 -8.34 17.03
C LYS A 286 6.09 -9.08 17.05
N ALA A 287 6.80 -9.05 18.17
CA ALA A 287 8.11 -9.70 18.29
C ALA A 287 8.03 -11.24 18.33
N VAL A 288 6.88 -11.81 18.71
CA VAL A 288 6.68 -13.28 18.79
C VAL A 288 5.92 -13.85 17.58
N LEU A 289 5.23 -13.01 16.80
CA LEU A 289 4.52 -13.45 15.61
C LEU A 289 5.49 -13.82 14.47
N PRO A 290 5.08 -14.73 13.57
CA PRO A 290 5.84 -15.01 12.35
C PRO A 290 6.12 -13.73 11.56
N ASN A 291 7.35 -13.59 11.06
CA ASN A 291 7.69 -12.47 10.19
C ASN A 291 6.97 -12.64 8.83
N PRO A 292 6.21 -11.65 8.34
CA PRO A 292 5.53 -11.71 7.04
C PRO A 292 6.44 -12.04 5.85
N GLN A 293 7.72 -11.67 5.92
CA GLN A 293 8.71 -11.99 4.89
C GLN A 293 8.98 -13.51 4.75
N ASP A 294 8.80 -14.26 5.85
CA ASP A 294 9.12 -15.70 5.90
C ASP A 294 7.91 -16.57 5.53
N LEU A 295 6.78 -15.98 5.18
CA LEU A 295 5.56 -16.74 4.82
C LEU A 295 5.59 -17.28 3.40
N GLY A 296 6.37 -16.70 2.49
CA GLY A 296 6.25 -16.92 1.05
C GLY A 296 6.56 -18.32 0.57
N GLU A 297 7.50 -19.05 1.20
CA GLU A 297 8.01 -20.35 0.72
C GLU A 297 6.92 -21.41 0.52
N ASN A 298 5.93 -21.47 1.43
CA ASN A 298 4.84 -22.44 1.40
C ASN A 298 3.47 -21.79 1.33
N TYR A 299 3.40 -20.58 0.77
CA TYR A 299 2.16 -19.85 0.66
C TYR A 299 1.43 -20.24 -0.62
N GLU A 300 0.32 -20.95 -0.50
CA GLU A 300 -0.51 -21.38 -1.61
C GLU A 300 -1.67 -20.40 -1.83
N GLY A 301 -2.26 -20.41 -3.05
CA GLY A 301 -3.42 -19.60 -3.41
C GLY A 301 -3.06 -18.25 -4.00
N GLU A 302 -4.03 -17.34 -4.00
CA GLU A 302 -3.92 -16.04 -4.68
C GLU A 302 -4.65 -14.93 -3.94
N THR A 303 -4.26 -13.69 -4.21
CA THR A 303 -5.05 -12.49 -3.90
C THR A 303 -5.95 -12.15 -5.08
N SER A 304 -7.09 -11.47 -4.81
CA SER A 304 -7.94 -10.83 -5.82
C SER A 304 -8.35 -9.46 -5.30
N ILE A 305 -7.83 -8.40 -5.91
CA ILE A 305 -8.07 -7.03 -5.46
C ILE A 305 -8.60 -6.21 -6.63
N GLY A 306 -9.63 -5.38 -6.38
CA GLY A 306 -10.20 -4.58 -7.45
C GLY A 306 -11.26 -3.58 -7.02
N CYS A 307 -11.80 -2.86 -8.00
CA CYS A 307 -12.81 -1.83 -7.83
C CYS A 307 -14.09 -2.22 -8.54
N ARG A 308 -15.19 -2.33 -7.80
CA ARG A 308 -16.56 -2.47 -8.30
C ARG A 308 -17.18 -1.09 -8.37
N ILE A 309 -17.58 -0.67 -9.55
CA ILE A 309 -18.02 0.69 -9.83
C ILE A 309 -19.40 0.66 -10.48
N ARG A 310 -20.28 1.54 -10.02
CA ARG A 310 -21.54 1.83 -10.70
C ARG A 310 -21.66 3.35 -10.86
N GLY A 311 -22.09 3.75 -12.05
CA GLY A 311 -22.17 5.16 -12.40
C GLY A 311 -22.95 5.38 -13.69
N ILE A 312 -22.79 6.57 -14.28
CA ILE A 312 -23.49 6.99 -15.49
C ILE A 312 -22.50 7.12 -16.63
N LYS A 313 -22.87 6.60 -17.81
CA LYS A 313 -22.21 6.85 -19.10
C LYS A 313 -23.25 7.12 -20.16
N ASP A 314 -23.14 8.24 -20.88
CA ASP A 314 -24.08 8.66 -21.94
C ASP A 314 -25.56 8.66 -21.45
N GLY A 315 -25.78 9.11 -20.19
CA GLY A 315 -27.09 9.16 -19.55
C GLY A 315 -27.67 7.81 -19.13
N LYS A 316 -26.91 6.72 -19.20
CA LYS A 316 -27.34 5.37 -18.78
C LYS A 316 -26.51 4.87 -17.60
N GLU A 317 -27.16 4.15 -16.70
CA GLU A 317 -26.46 3.45 -15.63
C GLU A 317 -25.62 2.30 -16.20
N ARG A 318 -24.40 2.16 -15.71
CA ARG A 318 -23.46 1.07 -16.01
C ARG A 318 -22.84 0.54 -14.73
N THR A 319 -22.44 -0.72 -14.80
CA THR A 319 -21.54 -1.34 -13.82
C THR A 319 -20.22 -1.74 -14.47
N TYR A 320 -19.15 -1.67 -13.71
CA TYR A 320 -17.79 -1.98 -14.15
C TYR A 320 -17.00 -2.56 -13.00
N TYR A 321 -16.33 -3.67 -13.24
CA TYR A 321 -15.42 -4.27 -12.28
C TYR A 321 -14.04 -4.43 -12.93
N VAL A 322 -13.05 -3.81 -12.35
CA VAL A 322 -11.64 -3.94 -12.70
C VAL A 322 -10.89 -4.58 -11.55
N TYR A 323 -10.09 -5.61 -11.82
CA TYR A 323 -9.42 -6.38 -10.79
C TYR A 323 -8.13 -7.03 -11.28
N ASN A 324 -7.30 -7.43 -10.31
CA ASN A 324 -6.11 -8.25 -10.51
C ASN A 324 -6.19 -9.49 -9.62
N ASN A 325 -5.71 -10.62 -10.13
CA ASN A 325 -5.40 -11.80 -9.33
C ASN A 325 -3.88 -11.99 -9.30
N CYS A 326 -3.31 -12.25 -8.12
CA CYS A 326 -1.87 -12.47 -7.94
C CYS A 326 -1.60 -13.76 -7.17
N SER A 327 -0.93 -14.71 -7.81
CA SER A 327 -0.52 -15.98 -7.18
C SER A 327 0.63 -15.77 -6.20
N HIS A 328 0.48 -16.29 -4.98
CA HIS A 328 1.55 -16.27 -3.98
C HIS A 328 2.79 -17.04 -4.43
N GLN A 329 2.60 -18.18 -5.09
CA GLN A 329 3.70 -19.01 -5.59
C GLN A 329 4.49 -18.35 -6.70
N GLU A 330 3.80 -17.71 -7.68
CA GLU A 330 4.48 -17.00 -8.77
C GLU A 330 5.22 -15.75 -8.26
N ALA A 331 4.61 -14.99 -7.34
CA ALA A 331 5.26 -13.87 -6.68
C ALA A 331 6.53 -14.30 -5.94
N TYR A 332 6.44 -15.41 -5.19
CA TYR A 332 7.58 -15.96 -4.46
C TYR A 332 8.69 -16.46 -5.38
N LYS A 333 8.34 -17.15 -6.44
CA LYS A 333 9.30 -17.63 -7.44
C LYS A 333 10.10 -16.50 -8.07
N GLU A 334 9.46 -15.34 -8.31
CA GLU A 334 10.12 -14.19 -8.93
C GLU A 334 10.96 -13.38 -7.94
N THR A 335 10.43 -13.10 -6.75
CA THR A 335 11.01 -12.10 -5.84
C THR A 335 11.41 -12.66 -4.47
N GLY A 336 11.09 -13.92 -4.17
CA GLY A 336 11.24 -14.51 -2.84
C GLY A 336 10.24 -13.99 -1.81
N MET A 337 9.19 -13.23 -2.25
CA MET A 337 8.17 -12.65 -1.39
C MET A 337 6.78 -13.12 -1.79
N GLN A 338 5.88 -13.16 -0.81
CA GLN A 338 4.48 -13.56 -1.02
C GLN A 338 3.66 -12.47 -1.75
N GLY A 339 2.46 -12.85 -2.25
CA GLY A 339 1.62 -12.03 -3.12
C GLY A 339 1.26 -10.65 -2.57
N VAL A 340 0.98 -10.49 -1.26
CA VAL A 340 0.62 -9.17 -0.69
C VAL A 340 1.79 -8.19 -0.73
N SER A 341 3.03 -8.67 -0.47
CA SER A 341 4.22 -7.82 -0.66
C SER A 341 4.46 -7.50 -2.14
N TYR A 342 4.12 -8.45 -3.03
CA TYR A 342 4.28 -8.28 -4.47
C TYR A 342 3.29 -7.27 -5.05
N THR A 343 2.01 -7.37 -4.68
CA THR A 343 0.96 -6.44 -5.12
C THR A 343 1.23 -5.01 -4.68
N THR A 344 1.88 -4.81 -3.53
CA THR A 344 2.27 -3.47 -3.06
C THR A 344 3.57 -2.98 -3.71
N GLY A 345 4.58 -3.85 -3.87
CA GLY A 345 5.91 -3.43 -4.32
C GLY A 345 6.00 -3.15 -5.83
N VAL A 346 5.25 -3.89 -6.64
CA VAL A 346 5.23 -3.68 -8.11
C VAL A 346 4.71 -2.29 -8.46
N PRO A 347 3.55 -1.84 -7.95
CA PRO A 347 3.04 -0.49 -8.21
C PRO A 347 3.98 0.62 -7.74
N ALA A 348 4.64 0.47 -6.60
CA ALA A 348 5.62 1.44 -6.10
C ALA A 348 6.78 1.64 -7.09
N MET A 349 7.30 0.55 -7.68
CA MET A 349 8.29 0.63 -8.75
C MET A 349 7.72 1.30 -9.99
N ILE A 350 6.50 0.95 -10.42
CA ILE A 350 5.85 1.56 -11.59
C ILE A 350 5.64 3.06 -11.37
N GLY A 351 5.17 3.51 -10.20
CA GLY A 351 5.01 4.92 -9.88
C GLY A 351 6.32 5.71 -9.98
N ALA A 352 7.41 5.14 -9.45
CA ALA A 352 8.74 5.73 -9.61
C ALA A 352 9.19 5.76 -11.08
N MET A 353 8.86 4.72 -11.86
CA MET A 353 9.10 4.70 -13.31
C MET A 353 8.30 5.78 -14.02
N MET A 354 7.01 5.98 -13.69
CA MET A 354 6.18 7.07 -14.25
C MET A 354 6.79 8.44 -13.96
N PHE A 355 7.27 8.65 -12.73
CA PHE A 355 7.94 9.87 -12.34
C PHE A 355 9.22 10.09 -13.17
N LEU A 356 10.11 9.10 -13.25
CA LEU A 356 11.39 9.21 -13.95
C LEU A 356 11.23 9.38 -15.47
N LYS A 357 10.17 8.80 -16.06
CA LYS A 357 9.79 9.03 -17.47
C LYS A 357 9.13 10.41 -17.68
N GLY A 358 8.89 11.20 -16.62
CA GLY A 358 8.27 12.52 -16.68
C GLY A 358 6.73 12.50 -16.85
N LEU A 359 6.11 11.33 -16.79
CA LEU A 359 4.66 11.16 -16.96
C LEU A 359 3.87 11.58 -15.72
N TRP A 360 4.45 11.35 -14.53
CA TRP A 360 3.87 11.70 -13.23
C TRP A 360 4.73 12.75 -12.49
N LYS A 361 5.34 13.66 -13.21
CA LYS A 361 6.16 14.73 -12.64
C LYS A 361 5.39 16.03 -12.57
N ARG A 362 4.91 16.39 -11.37
CA ARG A 362 4.08 17.57 -11.10
C ARG A 362 4.40 18.12 -9.72
N PRO A 363 4.92 19.34 -9.57
CA PRO A 363 5.22 19.91 -8.24
C PRO A 363 4.00 19.90 -7.31
N GLY A 364 4.22 19.53 -6.05
CA GLY A 364 3.19 19.40 -5.03
C GLY A 364 3.09 18.00 -4.46
N VAL A 365 2.00 17.74 -3.73
CA VAL A 365 1.67 16.43 -3.13
C VAL A 365 0.38 15.94 -3.75
N TRP A 366 0.40 14.73 -4.30
CA TRP A 366 -0.66 14.19 -5.15
C TRP A 366 -0.90 12.71 -4.85
N ASN A 367 -2.16 12.30 -4.79
CA ASN A 367 -2.52 10.90 -4.81
C ASN A 367 -2.45 10.36 -6.25
N VAL A 368 -2.31 9.04 -6.40
CA VAL A 368 -2.08 8.40 -7.71
C VAL A 368 -3.19 8.65 -8.72
N GLU A 369 -4.44 8.73 -8.27
CA GLU A 369 -5.62 8.98 -9.12
C GLU A 369 -5.68 10.39 -9.71
N GLU A 370 -4.81 11.30 -9.27
CA GLU A 370 -4.70 12.67 -9.80
C GLU A 370 -3.77 12.77 -11.03
N PHE A 371 -3.18 11.63 -11.46
CA PHE A 371 -2.34 11.51 -12.65
C PHE A 371 -3.05 10.75 -13.78
N ASP A 372 -2.43 10.75 -14.98
CA ASP A 372 -2.93 9.94 -16.09
C ASP A 372 -2.75 8.43 -15.77
N PRO A 373 -3.84 7.66 -15.72
CA PRO A 373 -3.79 6.24 -15.37
C PRO A 373 -3.22 5.34 -16.49
N ASP A 374 -3.40 5.71 -17.78
CA ASP A 374 -3.15 4.81 -18.90
C ASP A 374 -1.73 4.23 -18.93
N PRO A 375 -0.66 5.03 -18.83
CA PRO A 375 0.69 4.46 -18.88
C PRO A 375 1.02 3.57 -17.68
N PHE A 376 0.39 3.81 -16.54
CA PHE A 376 0.55 2.97 -15.36
C PHE A 376 -0.18 1.63 -15.53
N MET A 377 -1.40 1.65 -16.06
CA MET A 377 -2.19 0.45 -16.39
C MET A 377 -1.46 -0.45 -17.38
N ASP A 378 -0.81 0.13 -18.39
CA ASP A 378 0.03 -0.60 -19.35
C ASP A 378 1.21 -1.30 -18.68
N GLU A 379 1.88 -0.63 -17.74
CA GLU A 379 3.03 -1.19 -17.03
C GLU A 379 2.63 -2.26 -15.99
N LEU A 380 1.42 -2.22 -15.41
CA LEU A 380 0.93 -3.31 -14.56
C LEU A 380 0.94 -4.66 -15.29
N ASN A 381 0.42 -4.69 -16.52
CA ASN A 381 0.39 -5.90 -17.35
C ASN A 381 1.79 -6.44 -17.66
N LYS A 382 2.77 -5.55 -17.87
CA LYS A 382 4.16 -5.93 -18.21
C LYS A 382 4.96 -6.38 -17.01
N ASN A 383 4.57 -5.94 -15.81
CA ASN A 383 5.34 -6.13 -14.59
C ASN A 383 4.75 -7.18 -13.63
N GLY A 384 3.86 -8.06 -14.12
CA GLY A 384 3.38 -9.22 -13.36
C GLY A 384 2.10 -9.00 -12.57
N LEU A 385 1.40 -7.88 -12.79
CA LEU A 385 0.07 -7.61 -12.24
C LEU A 385 -0.95 -7.36 -13.36
N PRO A 386 -1.25 -8.37 -14.19
CA PRO A 386 -2.26 -8.23 -15.24
C PRO A 386 -3.62 -7.95 -14.63
N TRP A 387 -4.32 -6.99 -15.20
CA TRP A 387 -5.66 -6.63 -14.77
C TRP A 387 -6.73 -7.08 -15.78
N HIS A 388 -7.94 -7.25 -15.27
CA HIS A 388 -9.10 -7.74 -16.01
C HIS A 388 -10.29 -6.84 -15.80
N GLU A 389 -11.23 -6.85 -16.75
CA GLU A 389 -12.43 -6.02 -16.76
C GLU A 389 -13.70 -6.87 -16.94
N VAL A 390 -14.76 -6.49 -16.23
CA VAL A 390 -16.11 -7.02 -16.41
C VAL A 390 -17.08 -5.85 -16.52
N PHE A 391 -17.86 -5.83 -17.60
CA PHE A 391 -18.84 -4.78 -17.88
C PHE A 391 -20.26 -5.28 -17.65
N ASP A 392 -21.09 -4.39 -17.12
CA ASP A 392 -22.54 -4.57 -17.03
C ASP A 392 -22.97 -5.87 -16.30
N GLY A 393 -22.12 -6.36 -15.38
CA GLY A 393 -22.38 -7.51 -14.53
C GLY A 393 -23.16 -7.15 -13.25
N ASP A 394 -23.72 -8.16 -12.59
CA ASP A 394 -24.21 -8.02 -11.22
C ASP A 394 -22.98 -7.94 -10.28
N LEU A 395 -22.78 -6.81 -9.63
CA LEU A 395 -21.59 -6.53 -8.82
C LEU A 395 -21.82 -6.70 -7.31
N GLU A 396 -23.01 -7.11 -6.87
CA GLU A 396 -23.31 -7.26 -5.44
C GLU A 396 -23.04 -5.97 -4.64
N LEU A 397 -23.26 -4.78 -5.26
CA LEU A 397 -22.97 -3.43 -4.72
C LEU A 397 -24.00 -2.99 -3.67
#